data_ecc922bb7fa2a256a1f5961489e250a9
#
_entry.id   ecc922bb7fa2a256a1f5961489e250a9
#
_cell.length_a   1.000
_cell.length_b   1.000
_cell.length_c   1.000
_cell.angle_alpha   90.00
_cell.angle_beta   90.00
_cell.angle_gamma   90.00
#
_symmetry.space_group_name_H-M   'P 1'
#
loop_
_entity.id
_entity.type
_entity.pdbx_description
1 polymer ?
#
loop_
_entity_poly.entity_id
_entity_poly.type
_entity_poly.pdbx_seq_one_letter_code
_entity_poly.pdbx_strand_id
1 'polypeptide(L)'
;MENFSELIKNRRSMRKFTDEELTQDEVVALMKAALMSPSSKRSNSWQFVVVDDKEMLKELSHCKEQASSFIADAALAIVVMADPLASDVWIEDASIASIMIQSR
;
A
#
# COMPACT_ATOMS: atom_id res chain seq x y z
N MET A 1 17.34 12.21 -2.61
CA MET A 1 16.08 12.02 -1.86
C MET A 1 15.20 13.26 -2.03
N GLU A 2 13.98 13.07 -2.44
CA GLU A 2 13.06 14.19 -2.55
C GLU A 2 12.69 14.72 -1.16
N ASN A 3 12.50 16.02 -1.04
CA ASN A 3 11.97 16.58 0.18
C ASN A 3 10.44 16.42 0.22
N PHE A 4 9.86 16.68 1.39
CA PHE A 4 8.44 16.47 1.61
C PHE A 4 7.56 17.32 0.67
N SER A 5 7.96 18.56 0.40
CA SER A 5 7.21 19.43 -0.50
C SER A 5 7.18 18.89 -1.93
N GLU A 6 8.29 18.35 -2.39
CA GLU A 6 8.38 17.74 -3.72
C GLU A 6 7.52 16.48 -3.81
N LEU A 7 7.52 15.66 -2.76
CA LEU A 7 6.67 14.47 -2.71
C LEU A 7 5.19 14.84 -2.83
N ILE A 8 4.74 15.84 -2.10
CA ILE A 8 3.34 16.30 -2.17
C ILE A 8 3.01 16.78 -3.57
N LYS A 9 3.88 17.56 -4.18
CA LYS A 9 3.66 18.10 -5.52
C LYS A 9 3.60 17.02 -6.59
N ASN A 10 4.45 16.03 -6.51
CA ASN A 10 4.68 15.06 -7.58
C ASN A 10 3.88 13.78 -7.40
N ARG A 11 3.28 13.56 -6.23
CA ARG A 11 2.48 12.35 -5.99
C ARG A 11 1.29 12.30 -6.96
N ARG A 12 1.07 11.14 -7.52
CA ARG A 12 -0.09 10.88 -8.36
C ARG A 12 -0.58 9.46 -8.16
N SER A 13 -1.86 9.25 -8.38
CA SER A 13 -2.43 7.91 -8.46
C SER A 13 -2.15 7.36 -9.85
N MET A 14 -1.24 6.41 -9.93
CA MET A 14 -0.82 5.82 -11.20
C MET A 14 -1.56 4.51 -11.41
N ARG A 15 -2.06 4.29 -12.63
CA ARG A 15 -2.81 3.08 -12.98
C ARG A 15 -2.25 2.33 -14.17
N LYS A 16 -1.11 2.79 -14.69
CA LYS A 16 -0.33 2.08 -15.69
C LYS A 16 1.03 1.78 -15.12
N PHE A 17 1.49 0.57 -15.29
CA PHE A 17 2.74 0.10 -14.71
C PHE A 17 3.66 -0.45 -15.81
N THR A 18 4.96 -0.42 -15.53
CA THR A 18 5.94 -1.06 -16.39
C THR A 18 5.96 -2.57 -16.11
N ASP A 19 6.66 -3.32 -16.93
CA ASP A 19 6.84 -4.76 -16.73
C ASP A 19 7.95 -5.08 -15.72
N GLU A 20 8.61 -4.07 -15.16
CA GLU A 20 9.69 -4.28 -14.23
C GLU A 20 9.19 -4.90 -12.93
N GLU A 21 9.93 -5.91 -12.46
CA GLU A 21 9.68 -6.48 -11.15
C GLU A 21 10.39 -5.65 -10.08
N LEU A 22 9.81 -5.64 -8.88
CA LEU A 22 10.45 -5.00 -7.75
C LEU A 22 11.57 -5.88 -7.22
N THR A 23 12.69 -5.26 -6.84
CA THR A 23 13.77 -5.97 -6.18
C THR A 23 13.36 -6.32 -4.75
N GLN A 24 14.04 -7.29 -4.16
CA GLN A 24 13.80 -7.66 -2.77
C GLN A 24 14.03 -6.48 -1.83
N ASP A 25 15.06 -5.67 -2.10
CA ASP A 25 15.34 -4.48 -1.29
C ASP A 25 14.23 -3.45 -1.38
N GLU A 26 13.62 -3.28 -2.55
CA GLU A 26 12.48 -2.38 -2.73
C GLU A 26 11.27 -2.86 -1.94
N VAL A 27 10.99 -4.16 -1.98
CA VAL A 27 9.88 -4.74 -1.20
C VAL A 27 10.11 -4.54 0.29
N VAL A 28 11.34 -4.78 0.77
CA VAL A 28 11.69 -4.58 2.17
C VAL A 28 11.50 -3.12 2.58
N ALA A 29 11.90 -2.17 1.72
CA ALA A 29 11.72 -0.74 2.00
C ALA A 29 10.25 -0.37 2.15
N LEU A 30 9.38 -0.91 1.30
CA LEU A 30 7.93 -0.68 1.39
C LEU A 30 7.36 -1.25 2.69
N MET A 31 7.77 -2.45 3.06
CA MET A 31 7.30 -3.08 4.30
C MET A 31 7.77 -2.34 5.53
N LYS A 32 9.01 -1.83 5.53
CA LYS A 32 9.51 -0.99 6.62
C LYS A 32 8.68 0.28 6.76
N ALA A 33 8.33 0.93 5.65
CA ALA A 33 7.49 2.12 5.68
C ALA A 33 6.13 1.81 6.29
N ALA A 34 5.54 0.67 5.93
CA ALA A 34 4.26 0.23 6.49
C ALA A 34 4.34 0.03 8.00
N LEU A 35 5.34 -0.71 8.46
CA LEU A 35 5.50 -1.05 9.87
C LEU A 35 5.88 0.15 10.74
N MET A 36 6.51 1.16 10.16
CA MET A 36 6.90 2.39 10.87
C MET A 36 5.82 3.45 10.88
N SER A 37 4.66 3.16 10.29
CA SER A 37 3.55 4.12 10.25
C SER A 37 3.03 4.40 11.65
N PRO A 38 2.69 5.65 11.97
CA PRO A 38 2.08 5.96 13.25
C PRO A 38 0.67 5.40 13.34
N SER A 39 0.26 5.01 14.54
CA SER A 39 -1.11 4.60 14.81
C SER A 39 -1.59 5.26 16.09
N SER A 40 -2.90 5.42 16.23
CA SER A 40 -3.50 6.03 17.41
C SER A 40 -3.22 5.16 18.63
N LYS A 41 -2.71 5.79 19.71
CA LYS A 41 -2.44 5.11 20.98
C LYS A 41 -1.53 3.89 20.82
N ARG A 42 -0.72 3.84 19.75
CA ARG A 42 0.14 2.71 19.44
C ARG A 42 -0.65 1.40 19.34
N SER A 43 -1.89 1.47 18.87
CA SER A 43 -2.77 0.31 18.80
C SER A 43 -2.30 -0.74 17.80
N ASN A 44 -1.54 -0.32 16.76
CA ASN A 44 -1.05 -1.21 15.70
C ASN A 44 -2.17 -2.09 15.16
N SER A 45 -3.32 -1.47 14.89
CA SER A 45 -4.53 -2.15 14.46
C SER A 45 -4.44 -2.71 13.04
N TRP A 46 -3.47 -2.28 12.25
CA TRP A 46 -3.34 -2.66 10.85
C TRP A 46 -2.52 -3.92 10.67
N GLN A 47 -2.84 -4.63 9.61
CA GLN A 47 -2.08 -5.76 9.09
C GLN A 47 -1.87 -5.56 7.61
N PHE A 48 -0.78 -6.10 7.08
CA PHE A 48 -0.43 -5.95 5.68
C PHE A 48 -0.24 -7.33 5.05
N VAL A 49 -0.81 -7.48 3.84
CA VAL A 49 -0.59 -8.69 3.04
C VAL A 49 0.07 -8.27 1.74
N VAL A 50 1.22 -8.84 1.46
CA VAL A 50 1.97 -8.58 0.23
C VAL A 50 1.62 -9.66 -0.78
N VAL A 51 1.19 -9.22 -1.96
CA VAL A 51 0.79 -10.12 -3.05
C VAL A 51 1.66 -9.84 -4.27
N ASP A 52 2.46 -10.80 -4.67
CA ASP A 52 3.32 -10.70 -5.86
C ASP A 52 3.04 -11.81 -6.88
N ASP A 53 2.17 -12.75 -6.57
CA ASP A 53 1.75 -13.81 -7.48
C ASP A 53 0.82 -13.25 -8.55
N LYS A 54 1.16 -13.48 -9.82
CA LYS A 54 0.40 -12.96 -10.96
C LYS A 54 -1.04 -13.42 -10.97
N GLU A 55 -1.30 -14.66 -10.60
CA GLU A 55 -2.67 -15.18 -10.55
C GLU A 55 -3.50 -14.50 -9.48
N MET A 56 -2.90 -14.30 -8.30
CA MET A 56 -3.57 -13.62 -7.21
C MET A 56 -3.81 -12.14 -7.52
N LEU A 57 -2.85 -11.48 -8.18
CA LEU A 57 -3.03 -10.10 -8.63
C LEU A 57 -4.18 -10.00 -9.62
N LYS A 58 -4.31 -10.98 -10.51
CA LYS A 58 -5.41 -11.04 -11.45
C LYS A 58 -6.75 -11.20 -10.74
N GLU A 59 -6.81 -12.03 -9.71
CA GLU A 59 -8.03 -12.16 -8.90
C GLU A 59 -8.36 -10.86 -8.16
N LEU A 60 -7.36 -10.21 -7.58
CA LEU A 60 -7.56 -8.92 -6.91
C LEU A 60 -8.08 -7.84 -7.87
N SER A 61 -7.70 -7.92 -9.15
CA SER A 61 -8.18 -6.95 -10.15
C SER A 61 -9.69 -6.99 -10.33
N HIS A 62 -10.34 -8.06 -9.90
CA HIS A 62 -11.78 -8.22 -9.97
C HIS A 62 -12.49 -7.92 -8.65
N CYS A 63 -11.80 -7.42 -7.63
CA CYS A 63 -12.41 -7.16 -6.32
C CYS A 63 -13.44 -6.03 -6.34
N LYS A 64 -13.41 -5.20 -7.37
CA LYS A 64 -14.43 -4.18 -7.64
C LYS A 64 -14.95 -4.39 -9.05
N GLU A 65 -16.19 -3.99 -9.30
CA GLU A 65 -16.76 -4.03 -10.65
C GLU A 65 -16.04 -3.08 -11.59
N GLN A 66 -15.54 -1.97 -11.07
CA GLN A 66 -14.87 -0.94 -11.88
C GLN A 66 -13.64 -0.41 -11.14
N ALA A 67 -12.72 0.15 -11.89
CA ALA A 67 -11.57 0.92 -11.40
C ALA A 67 -10.49 0.13 -10.67
N SER A 68 -10.53 -1.22 -10.72
CA SER A 68 -9.48 -2.05 -10.11
C SER A 68 -8.74 -2.95 -11.09
N SER A 69 -9.10 -2.93 -12.39
CA SER A 69 -8.50 -3.82 -13.38
C SER A 69 -6.98 -3.61 -13.54
N PHE A 70 -6.47 -2.41 -13.26
CA PHE A 70 -5.04 -2.11 -13.36
C PHE A 70 -4.18 -2.94 -12.41
N ILE A 71 -4.77 -3.51 -11.36
CA ILE A 71 -4.05 -4.33 -10.37
C ILE A 71 -3.41 -5.56 -11.02
N ALA A 72 -4.05 -6.11 -12.06
CA ALA A 72 -3.51 -7.28 -12.76
C ALA A 72 -2.13 -7.04 -13.36
N ASP A 73 -1.81 -5.80 -13.71
CA ASP A 73 -0.54 -5.43 -14.34
C ASP A 73 0.51 -4.94 -13.36
N ALA A 74 0.20 -4.91 -12.07
CA ALA A 74 1.13 -4.46 -11.05
C ALA A 74 2.20 -5.52 -10.79
N ALA A 75 3.39 -5.08 -10.36
CA ALA A 75 4.45 -5.98 -9.92
C ALA A 75 4.13 -6.56 -8.54
N LEU A 76 3.39 -5.82 -7.73
CA LEU A 76 3.11 -6.17 -6.34
C LEU A 76 1.86 -5.41 -5.89
N ALA A 77 1.09 -6.02 -5.01
CA ALA A 77 0.00 -5.35 -4.32
C ALA A 77 0.20 -5.51 -2.81
N ILE A 78 -0.16 -4.49 -2.06
CA ILE A 78 -0.16 -4.54 -0.61
C ILE A 78 -1.59 -4.31 -0.15
N VAL A 79 -2.17 -5.30 0.52
CA VAL A 79 -3.51 -5.20 1.09
C VAL A 79 -3.35 -4.68 2.52
N VAL A 80 -3.96 -3.54 2.80
CA VAL A 80 -3.92 -2.92 4.12
C VAL A 80 -5.23 -3.26 4.84
N MET A 81 -5.12 -3.94 5.96
CA MET A 81 -6.26 -4.34 6.77
C MET A 81 -6.15 -3.72 8.15
N ALA A 82 -7.28 -3.42 8.76
CA ALA A 82 -7.31 -2.85 10.10
C ALA A 82 -8.38 -3.56 10.94
N ASP A 83 -8.07 -3.69 12.24
CA ASP A 83 -8.98 -4.31 13.19
C ASP A 83 -9.75 -3.20 13.93
N PRO A 84 -11.07 -3.08 13.69
CA PRO A 84 -11.86 -2.05 14.35
C PRO A 84 -11.99 -2.24 15.86
N LEU A 85 -11.70 -3.44 16.36
CA LEU A 85 -11.73 -3.71 17.79
C LEU A 85 -10.45 -3.25 18.48
N ALA A 86 -9.32 -3.15 17.76
CA ALA A 86 -8.05 -2.71 18.33
C ALA A 86 -7.93 -1.19 18.37
N SER A 87 -8.68 -0.47 17.53
CA SER A 87 -8.61 0.99 17.45
C SER A 87 -9.96 1.55 17.03
N ASP A 88 -10.41 2.61 17.69
CA ASP A 88 -11.62 3.34 17.31
C ASP A 88 -11.38 4.27 16.12
N VAL A 89 -10.14 4.47 15.73
CA VAL A 89 -9.76 5.27 14.56
C VAL A 89 -9.02 4.41 13.52
N TRP A 90 -9.48 3.17 13.33
CA TRP A 90 -8.82 2.23 12.44
C TRP A 90 -8.79 2.70 10.98
N ILE A 91 -9.80 3.43 10.53
CA ILE A 91 -9.84 3.96 9.16
C ILE A 91 -8.71 4.97 8.99
N GLU A 92 -8.54 5.88 9.94
CA GLU A 92 -7.49 6.89 9.91
C GLU A 92 -6.11 6.24 9.98
N ASP A 93 -5.92 5.26 10.85
CA ASP A 93 -4.65 4.54 10.99
C ASP A 93 -4.28 3.83 9.68
N ALA A 94 -5.23 3.13 9.05
CA ALA A 94 -4.99 2.45 7.79
C ALA A 94 -4.70 3.43 6.65
N SER A 95 -5.38 4.57 6.62
CA SER A 95 -5.16 5.60 5.63
C SER A 95 -3.77 6.23 5.76
N ILE A 96 -3.32 6.48 6.99
CA ILE A 96 -1.98 7.01 7.24
C ILE A 96 -0.92 6.00 6.80
N ALA A 97 -1.10 4.73 7.14
CA ALA A 97 -0.18 3.68 6.71
C ALA A 97 -0.08 3.61 5.18
N SER A 98 -1.21 3.72 4.49
CA SER A 98 -1.25 3.67 3.03
C SER A 98 -0.47 4.82 2.40
N ILE A 99 -0.61 6.05 2.92
CA ILE A 99 0.13 7.19 2.37
C ILE A 99 1.63 7.09 2.69
N MET A 100 2.00 6.53 3.83
CA MET A 100 3.40 6.32 4.17
C MET A 100 4.05 5.33 3.20
N ILE A 101 3.35 4.27 2.82
CA ILE A 101 3.82 3.32 1.82
C ILE A 101 3.97 4.01 0.46
N GLN A 102 2.96 4.77 0.06
CA GLN A 102 2.98 5.48 -1.23
C GLN A 102 4.14 6.46 -1.34
N SER A 103 4.50 7.10 -0.25
CA SER A 103 5.57 8.10 -0.22
C SER A 103 6.97 7.48 -0.27
N ARG A 104 7.10 6.17 -0.08
CA ARG A 104 8.38 5.50 -0.10
C ARG A 104 8.81 5.22 -1.53
#